data_e40c562df150ba15d6833fefee4256b0
#
_entry.id   e40c562df150ba15d6833fefee4256b0
#
_cell.length_a   1.000
_cell.length_b   1.000
_cell.length_c   1.000
_cell.angle_alpha   90.00
_cell.angle_beta   90.00
_cell.angle_gamma   90.00
#
_symmetry.space_group_name_H-M   'P 1'
#
loop_
_entity.id
_entity.type
_entity.pdbx_description
1 polymer ?
#
loop_
_entity_poly.entity_id
_entity_poly.type
_entity_poly.pdbx_seq_one_letter_code
_entity_poly.pdbx_strand_id
1 'polypeptide(L)'
;MTIEEILAGESKNVEFKENVPEKSIKYMKSVVAFANGTGGKIIFGIADKTREVVGFDKEDVFKKMDAIANAVSDSCEPAIIPDITLQTVDGKTVIVVEVSEGRQRPYYIKALGRDGGVYVRVAGTTRIADEYMVKELLFEGSNRYYDQALCTGLNVTGEDIDALCKAMKEQAVKNARTEEQKASIKDVGRQQLRSWGVLIERDGKDYPSNAFAILTGNGGLHVATQCGVFKGTTKAVFVDRREYTGPLWEQIDEAFQFVLRNIHLGATIVGIYRQDVYEIPPDAIRELIINAMVHRSYLDHGTIQIAVYDNRLEITSPGKLPMGQTMERMKEGYSKIRNEAIAHAFAYMNLIEHWGSGIPRIIDKVKAAGLREPEFIGGEVDLRINIYRGQVDTNNAMINANDTKDGANGVNDAGNGTNGVEVPLNKEQAQIEKLLQIIEKNPSATQAYYAEKMGVSKRTVSRMFVSLQEKGILVQSGTKRKANWTVIR
;
A
#
# COMPACT_ATOMS: atom_id res chain seq x y z
N MET A 1 -9.47 -13.41 25.06
CA MET A 1 -10.43 -12.68 24.20
C MET A 1 -11.37 -11.89 25.10
N THR A 2 -11.58 -10.64 24.80
CA THR A 2 -12.46 -9.76 25.57
C THR A 2 -13.83 -9.62 24.89
N ILE A 3 -14.83 -9.14 25.61
CA ILE A 3 -16.16 -8.83 25.02
C ILE A 3 -16.02 -7.76 23.93
N GLU A 4 -15.10 -6.81 24.09
CA GLU A 4 -14.82 -5.77 23.10
C GLU A 4 -14.28 -6.36 21.78
N GLU A 5 -13.41 -7.36 21.85
CA GLU A 5 -12.91 -8.08 20.66
C GLU A 5 -14.03 -8.83 19.93
N ILE A 6 -15.02 -9.37 20.66
CA ILE A 6 -16.19 -10.02 20.08
C ILE A 6 -17.11 -8.98 19.41
N LEU A 7 -17.33 -7.84 20.06
CA LEU A 7 -18.15 -6.77 19.53
C LEU A 7 -17.55 -6.12 18.27
N ALA A 8 -16.22 -6.15 18.14
CA ALA A 8 -15.54 -5.71 16.91
C ALA A 8 -15.93 -6.56 15.68
N GLY A 9 -16.37 -7.81 15.88
CA GLY A 9 -16.93 -8.68 14.85
C GLY A 9 -15.90 -9.49 14.09
N GLU A 10 -16.38 -10.17 13.04
CA GLU A 10 -15.51 -10.92 12.14
C GLU A 10 -14.56 -9.99 11.38
N SER A 11 -13.38 -10.49 11.15
CA SER A 11 -12.32 -9.76 10.46
C SER A 11 -11.59 -10.67 9.45
N LYS A 12 -10.57 -10.14 8.81
CA LYS A 12 -9.69 -10.95 7.96
C LYS A 12 -9.13 -12.18 8.70
N ASN A 13 -8.89 -12.05 10.00
CA ASN A 13 -8.21 -13.07 10.83
C ASN A 13 -9.08 -13.65 11.93
N VAL A 14 -10.38 -13.33 12.00
CA VAL A 14 -11.30 -13.84 13.02
C VAL A 14 -12.61 -14.26 12.38
N GLU A 15 -13.09 -15.45 12.74
CA GLU A 15 -14.37 -16.00 12.30
C GLU A 15 -15.13 -16.59 13.51
N PHE A 16 -16.43 -16.30 13.60
CA PHE A 16 -17.31 -16.82 14.66
C PHE A 16 -18.18 -17.96 14.14
N LYS A 17 -18.47 -18.91 14.99
CA LYS A 17 -19.41 -20.00 14.76
C LYS A 17 -20.18 -20.28 16.05
N GLU A 18 -21.48 -20.31 15.97
CA GLU A 18 -22.35 -20.60 17.10
C GLU A 18 -22.08 -21.99 17.67
N ASN A 19 -21.94 -22.99 16.78
CA ASN A 19 -21.70 -24.40 17.14
C ASN A 19 -20.60 -24.99 16.26
N VAL A 20 -20.02 -26.10 16.66
CA VAL A 20 -19.17 -26.92 15.81
C VAL A 20 -20.04 -27.59 14.75
N PRO A 21 -19.93 -27.27 13.46
CA PRO A 21 -20.75 -27.86 12.41
C PRO A 21 -20.51 -29.38 12.30
N GLU A 22 -21.57 -30.18 12.13
CA GLU A 22 -21.44 -31.62 11.88
C GLU A 22 -20.55 -31.96 10.68
N LYS A 23 -20.65 -31.15 9.60
CA LYS A 23 -19.77 -31.26 8.42
C LYS A 23 -18.57 -30.36 8.63
N SER A 24 -17.42 -30.93 8.93
CA SER A 24 -16.15 -30.20 9.15
C SER A 24 -15.75 -29.31 7.98
N ILE A 25 -16.13 -29.64 6.74
CA ILE A 25 -15.82 -28.83 5.55
C ILE A 25 -16.28 -27.37 5.64
N LYS A 26 -17.31 -27.09 6.47
CA LYS A 26 -17.82 -25.72 6.64
C LYS A 26 -16.82 -24.78 7.32
N TYR A 27 -16.00 -25.29 8.25
CA TYR A 27 -14.95 -24.49 8.89
C TYR A 27 -13.55 -24.81 8.35
N MET A 28 -13.37 -25.95 7.69
CA MET A 28 -12.12 -26.35 7.04
C MET A 28 -11.67 -25.33 5.99
N LYS A 29 -12.64 -24.76 5.24
CA LYS A 29 -12.36 -23.69 4.26
C LYS A 29 -11.66 -22.50 4.91
N SER A 30 -12.11 -22.10 6.10
CA SER A 30 -11.51 -20.99 6.85
C SER A 30 -10.17 -21.37 7.46
N VAL A 31 -10.02 -22.61 7.95
CA VAL A 31 -8.74 -23.15 8.42
C VAL A 31 -7.69 -23.08 7.31
N VAL A 32 -8.00 -23.61 6.12
CA VAL A 32 -7.10 -23.57 4.97
C VAL A 32 -6.81 -22.12 4.54
N ALA A 33 -7.82 -21.27 4.53
CA ALA A 33 -7.65 -19.87 4.16
C ALA A 33 -6.78 -19.09 5.15
N PHE A 34 -6.84 -19.40 6.44
CA PHE A 34 -5.94 -18.84 7.45
C PHE A 34 -4.51 -19.34 7.28
N ALA A 35 -4.31 -20.63 7.02
CA ALA A 35 -2.97 -21.19 6.77
C ALA A 35 -2.34 -20.62 5.47
N ASN A 36 -3.14 -20.39 4.45
CA ASN A 36 -2.69 -19.71 3.21
C ASN A 36 -2.55 -18.19 3.37
N GLY A 37 -3.09 -17.62 4.47
CA GLY A 37 -3.04 -16.21 4.81
C GLY A 37 -2.00 -15.87 5.88
N THR A 38 -2.33 -14.90 6.70
CA THR A 38 -1.52 -14.43 7.83
C THR A 38 -1.88 -15.11 9.15
N GLY A 39 -2.52 -16.28 9.08
CA GLY A 39 -3.11 -16.94 10.21
C GLY A 39 -4.46 -16.37 10.61
N GLY A 40 -5.08 -16.94 11.64
CA GLY A 40 -6.35 -16.44 12.16
C GLY A 40 -6.95 -17.36 13.22
N LYS A 41 -8.13 -16.98 13.71
CA LYS A 41 -8.85 -17.70 14.77
C LYS A 41 -10.27 -18.00 14.34
N ILE A 42 -10.71 -19.23 14.62
CA ILE A 42 -12.12 -19.61 14.58
C ILE A 42 -12.58 -19.77 16.02
N ILE A 43 -13.65 -19.11 16.36
CA ILE A 43 -14.19 -19.13 17.71
C ILE A 43 -15.57 -19.76 17.65
N PHE A 44 -15.68 -20.95 18.26
CA PHE A 44 -16.94 -21.67 18.38
C PHE A 44 -17.60 -21.37 19.73
N GLY A 45 -18.91 -21.20 19.72
CA GLY A 45 -19.72 -20.82 20.87
C GLY A 45 -20.14 -19.34 20.85
N ILE A 46 -20.00 -18.66 19.73
CA ILE A 46 -20.45 -17.28 19.54
C ILE A 46 -21.35 -17.23 18.32
N ALA A 47 -22.54 -16.66 18.46
CA ALA A 47 -23.50 -16.49 17.38
C ALA A 47 -22.99 -15.44 16.38
N ASP A 48 -22.88 -15.83 15.12
CA ASP A 48 -22.31 -15.03 14.02
C ASP A 48 -23.01 -13.67 13.84
N LYS A 49 -24.36 -13.66 13.88
CA LYS A 49 -25.15 -12.45 13.62
C LYS A 49 -25.36 -11.56 14.84
N THR A 50 -25.72 -12.16 15.98
CA THR A 50 -26.04 -11.44 17.22
C THR A 50 -24.82 -11.18 18.07
N ARG A 51 -23.73 -11.92 17.83
CA ARG A 51 -22.49 -11.90 18.64
C ARG A 51 -22.71 -12.29 20.10
N GLU A 52 -23.83 -12.93 20.38
CA GLU A 52 -24.10 -13.47 21.70
C GLU A 52 -23.19 -14.65 21.98
N VAL A 53 -22.65 -14.71 23.19
CA VAL A 53 -21.89 -15.86 23.64
C VAL A 53 -22.89 -16.96 24.00
N VAL A 54 -22.93 -18.03 23.19
CA VAL A 54 -23.77 -19.21 23.43
C VAL A 54 -23.03 -20.15 24.35
N GLY A 55 -21.76 -20.43 24.10
CA GLY A 55 -20.89 -21.31 24.86
C GLY A 55 -21.20 -22.79 24.67
N PHE A 56 -20.44 -23.64 25.37
CA PHE A 56 -20.58 -25.10 25.38
C PHE A 56 -20.63 -25.63 26.83
N ASP A 57 -21.32 -26.75 27.01
CA ASP A 57 -21.32 -27.46 28.28
C ASP A 57 -19.97 -28.12 28.54
N LYS A 58 -19.55 -28.13 29.80
CA LYS A 58 -18.24 -28.68 30.24
C LYS A 58 -18.03 -30.15 29.88
N GLU A 59 -19.09 -30.95 29.80
CA GLU A 59 -19.01 -32.38 29.49
C GLU A 59 -18.73 -32.64 28.00
N ASP A 60 -19.21 -31.78 27.09
CA ASP A 60 -19.10 -31.94 25.64
C ASP A 60 -17.89 -31.20 25.00
N VAL A 61 -17.36 -30.19 25.69
CA VAL A 61 -16.35 -29.31 25.12
C VAL A 61 -15.08 -30.04 24.71
N PHE A 62 -14.59 -30.98 25.54
CA PHE A 62 -13.37 -31.74 25.23
C PHE A 62 -13.55 -32.68 24.04
N LYS A 63 -14.71 -33.35 23.91
CA LYS A 63 -15.03 -34.19 22.76
C LYS A 63 -15.05 -33.36 21.46
N LYS A 64 -15.59 -32.15 21.55
CA LYS A 64 -15.62 -31.22 20.38
C LYS A 64 -14.22 -30.73 20.01
N MET A 65 -13.35 -30.45 20.98
CA MET A 65 -11.96 -30.09 20.74
C MET A 65 -11.20 -31.19 19.99
N ASP A 66 -11.31 -32.45 20.49
CA ASP A 66 -10.68 -33.63 19.87
C ASP A 66 -11.20 -33.83 18.44
N ALA A 67 -12.51 -33.71 18.24
CA ALA A 67 -13.11 -33.81 16.90
C ALA A 67 -12.62 -32.72 15.94
N ILE A 68 -12.45 -31.49 16.42
CA ILE A 68 -11.89 -30.38 15.60
C ILE A 68 -10.42 -30.67 15.26
N ALA A 69 -9.59 -31.04 16.26
CA ALA A 69 -8.18 -31.33 16.08
C ALA A 69 -7.95 -32.41 15.01
N ASN A 70 -8.67 -33.55 15.17
CA ASN A 70 -8.59 -34.67 14.23
C ASN A 70 -9.06 -34.25 12.82
N ALA A 71 -10.21 -33.56 12.74
CA ALA A 71 -10.73 -33.11 11.46
C ALA A 71 -9.77 -32.17 10.72
N VAL A 72 -9.11 -31.25 11.44
CA VAL A 72 -8.13 -30.33 10.82
C VAL A 72 -6.90 -31.07 10.33
N SER A 73 -6.31 -31.91 11.17
CA SER A 73 -5.09 -32.66 10.84
C SER A 73 -5.30 -33.64 9.67
N ASP A 74 -6.44 -34.31 9.63
CA ASP A 74 -6.71 -35.35 8.64
C ASP A 74 -7.18 -34.81 7.29
N SER A 75 -7.87 -33.67 7.28
CA SER A 75 -8.52 -33.13 6.09
C SER A 75 -7.68 -32.17 5.26
N CYS A 76 -6.58 -31.66 5.80
CA CYS A 76 -5.74 -30.66 5.15
C CYS A 76 -4.43 -31.23 4.62
N GLU A 77 -3.97 -30.72 3.50
CA GLU A 77 -2.65 -31.02 2.92
C GLU A 77 -1.99 -29.73 2.41
N PRO A 78 -0.74 -29.44 2.80
CA PRO A 78 -0.01 -30.10 3.90
C PRO A 78 -0.79 -30.11 5.21
N ALA A 79 -0.37 -30.97 6.15
CA ALA A 79 -1.06 -31.07 7.46
C ALA A 79 -1.02 -29.73 8.21
N ILE A 80 -2.16 -29.34 8.79
CA ILE A 80 -2.29 -28.15 9.63
C ILE A 80 -2.46 -28.62 11.07
N ILE A 81 -1.65 -28.11 11.98
CA ILE A 81 -1.76 -28.36 13.41
C ILE A 81 -2.28 -27.07 14.05
N PRO A 82 -3.56 -27.01 14.42
CA PRO A 82 -4.13 -25.85 15.08
C PRO A 82 -3.76 -25.83 16.57
N ASP A 83 -3.67 -24.65 17.15
CA ASP A 83 -3.68 -24.50 18.61
C ASP A 83 -5.13 -24.32 19.09
N ILE A 84 -5.59 -25.22 19.94
CA ILE A 84 -6.98 -25.25 20.40
C ILE A 84 -7.02 -25.00 21.90
N THR A 85 -7.66 -23.91 22.29
CA THR A 85 -7.78 -23.50 23.69
C THR A 85 -9.22 -23.26 24.10
N LEU A 86 -9.49 -23.42 25.37
CA LEU A 86 -10.76 -23.05 25.98
C LEU A 86 -10.65 -21.70 26.65
N GLN A 87 -11.63 -20.84 26.40
CA GLN A 87 -11.71 -19.54 27.06
C GLN A 87 -13.11 -19.37 27.69
N THR A 88 -13.16 -18.68 28.82
CA THR A 88 -14.42 -18.31 29.45
C THR A 88 -14.73 -16.86 29.10
N VAL A 89 -15.86 -16.64 28.45
CA VAL A 89 -16.36 -15.33 28.05
C VAL A 89 -17.79 -15.22 28.57
N ASP A 90 -18.10 -14.18 29.32
CA ASP A 90 -19.40 -13.92 29.91
C ASP A 90 -19.94 -15.15 30.71
N GLY A 91 -19.05 -15.81 31.46
CA GLY A 91 -19.36 -17.00 32.25
C GLY A 91 -19.60 -18.27 31.45
N LYS A 92 -19.50 -18.26 30.13
CA LYS A 92 -19.69 -19.39 29.22
C LYS A 92 -18.37 -19.81 28.59
N THR A 93 -18.23 -21.12 28.32
CA THR A 93 -17.00 -21.69 27.73
C THR A 93 -17.10 -21.71 26.24
N VAL A 94 -16.09 -21.12 25.56
CA VAL A 94 -15.94 -21.09 24.10
C VAL A 94 -14.66 -21.84 23.68
N ILE A 95 -14.65 -22.39 22.46
CA ILE A 95 -13.47 -23.05 21.88
C ILE A 95 -12.81 -22.08 20.90
N VAL A 96 -11.55 -21.78 21.13
CA VAL A 96 -10.74 -20.95 20.25
C VAL A 96 -9.77 -21.83 19.48
N VAL A 97 -9.89 -21.86 18.17
CA VAL A 97 -8.99 -22.60 17.26
C VAL A 97 -8.10 -21.58 16.55
N GLU A 98 -6.86 -21.54 16.91
CA GLU A 98 -5.86 -20.67 16.30
C GLU A 98 -5.08 -21.43 15.22
N VAL A 99 -5.06 -20.87 14.03
CA VAL A 99 -4.33 -21.40 12.87
C VAL A 99 -3.21 -20.42 12.54
N SER A 100 -1.99 -20.86 12.68
CA SER A 100 -0.82 -20.06 12.32
C SER A 100 -0.66 -19.92 10.80
N GLU A 101 0.06 -18.89 10.39
CA GLU A 101 0.52 -18.74 9.02
C GLU A 101 1.32 -19.98 8.57
N GLY A 102 0.87 -20.63 7.51
CA GLY A 102 1.52 -21.83 6.98
C GLY A 102 2.74 -21.51 6.12
N ARG A 103 3.80 -22.32 6.23
CA ARG A 103 5.05 -22.15 5.48
C ARG A 103 5.13 -22.98 4.19
N GLN A 104 4.30 -24.05 4.08
CA GLN A 104 4.34 -25.00 2.95
C GLN A 104 3.14 -24.81 2.01
N ARG A 105 2.84 -23.57 1.65
CA ARG A 105 1.72 -23.22 0.77
C ARG A 105 1.85 -23.81 -0.63
N PRO A 106 0.71 -24.05 -1.33
CA PRO A 106 -0.66 -23.86 -0.88
C PRO A 106 -1.15 -24.99 0.00
N TYR A 107 -1.85 -24.66 1.08
CA TYR A 107 -2.65 -25.61 1.85
C TYR A 107 -3.99 -25.79 1.15
N TYR A 108 -4.53 -27.01 1.17
CA TYR A 108 -5.81 -27.31 0.54
C TYR A 108 -6.55 -28.43 1.26
N ILE A 109 -7.85 -28.53 1.03
CA ILE A 109 -8.69 -29.60 1.54
C ILE A 109 -8.47 -30.85 0.69
N LYS A 110 -7.93 -31.93 1.26
CA LYS A 110 -7.59 -33.20 0.55
C LYS A 110 -8.71 -33.71 -0.34
N ALA A 111 -9.94 -33.76 0.19
CA ALA A 111 -11.12 -34.27 -0.50
C ALA A 111 -11.49 -33.49 -1.77
N LEU A 112 -11.06 -32.23 -1.88
CA LEU A 112 -11.33 -31.37 -3.05
C LEU A 112 -10.14 -31.27 -3.99
N GLY A 113 -8.99 -31.81 -3.62
CA GLY A 113 -7.75 -31.69 -4.38
C GLY A 113 -7.22 -30.25 -4.38
N ARG A 114 -6.06 -30.06 -5.03
CA ARG A 114 -5.43 -28.75 -5.11
C ARG A 114 -6.24 -27.74 -5.95
N ASP A 115 -6.86 -28.19 -7.01
CA ASP A 115 -7.57 -27.30 -7.95
C ASP A 115 -8.86 -26.73 -7.37
N GLY A 116 -9.52 -27.45 -6.44
CA GLY A 116 -10.78 -27.03 -5.84
C GLY A 116 -10.74 -26.80 -4.33
N GLY A 117 -9.61 -27.12 -3.69
CA GLY A 117 -9.47 -27.14 -2.24
C GLY A 117 -8.65 -25.99 -1.64
N VAL A 118 -8.06 -25.14 -2.45
CA VAL A 118 -7.27 -23.97 -1.99
C VAL A 118 -8.21 -22.81 -1.69
N TYR A 119 -8.18 -22.32 -0.48
CA TYR A 119 -8.98 -21.18 -0.04
C TYR A 119 -8.09 -20.06 0.50
N VAL A 120 -8.54 -18.81 0.34
CA VAL A 120 -7.89 -17.59 0.81
C VAL A 120 -8.91 -16.68 1.50
N ARG A 121 -8.44 -15.78 2.36
CA ARG A 121 -9.26 -14.74 2.99
C ARG A 121 -9.18 -13.46 2.17
N VAL A 122 -10.33 -12.99 1.71
CA VAL A 122 -10.49 -11.72 1.02
C VAL A 122 -11.39 -10.85 1.87
N ALA A 123 -10.82 -9.79 2.45
CA ALA A 123 -11.47 -9.00 3.49
C ALA A 123 -11.94 -9.90 4.65
N GLY A 124 -13.20 -9.97 4.99
CA GLY A 124 -13.77 -10.85 6.02
C GLY A 124 -14.30 -12.19 5.49
N THR A 125 -14.15 -12.51 4.19
CA THR A 125 -14.76 -13.70 3.58
C THR A 125 -13.75 -14.73 3.12
N THR A 126 -14.12 -16.03 3.23
CA THR A 126 -13.34 -17.14 2.69
C THR A 126 -13.77 -17.43 1.26
N ARG A 127 -12.83 -17.39 0.31
CA ARG A 127 -13.07 -17.65 -1.12
C ARG A 127 -12.11 -18.71 -1.64
N ILE A 128 -12.54 -19.41 -2.68
CA ILE A 128 -11.63 -20.29 -3.46
C ILE A 128 -10.57 -19.43 -4.13
N ALA A 129 -9.32 -19.88 -4.09
CA ALA A 129 -8.22 -19.23 -4.79
C ALA A 129 -8.33 -19.45 -6.29
N ASP A 130 -8.12 -18.42 -7.08
CA ASP A 130 -7.98 -18.56 -8.54
C ASP A 130 -6.59 -19.12 -8.93
N GLU A 131 -6.40 -19.40 -10.19
CA GLU A 131 -5.15 -19.99 -10.71
C GLU A 131 -3.92 -19.09 -10.42
N TYR A 132 -4.09 -17.77 -10.51
CA TYR A 132 -3.04 -16.81 -10.21
C TYR A 132 -2.63 -16.87 -8.73
N MET A 133 -3.61 -16.87 -7.82
CA MET A 133 -3.37 -16.96 -6.36
C MET A 133 -2.70 -18.30 -6.00
N VAL A 134 -3.12 -19.40 -6.63
CA VAL A 134 -2.50 -20.73 -6.42
C VAL A 134 -1.04 -20.70 -6.85
N LYS A 135 -0.71 -20.10 -8.00
CA LYS A 135 0.68 -19.95 -8.46
C LYS A 135 1.52 -19.10 -7.50
N GLU A 136 1.01 -17.97 -7.01
CA GLU A 136 1.70 -17.17 -6.00
C GLU A 136 1.99 -17.98 -4.74
N LEU A 137 1.00 -18.69 -4.21
CA LEU A 137 1.14 -19.53 -3.02
C LEU A 137 2.18 -20.65 -3.22
N LEU A 138 2.25 -21.24 -4.42
CA LEU A 138 3.26 -22.26 -4.76
C LEU A 138 4.69 -21.70 -4.71
N PHE A 139 4.91 -20.51 -5.24
CA PHE A 139 6.23 -19.87 -5.17
C PHE A 139 6.59 -19.52 -3.73
N GLU A 140 5.67 -18.91 -2.97
CA GLU A 140 5.90 -18.58 -1.58
C GLU A 140 6.21 -19.82 -0.71
N GLY A 141 5.43 -20.89 -0.87
CA GLY A 141 5.58 -22.11 -0.06
C GLY A 141 6.75 -22.99 -0.45
N SER A 142 7.25 -22.89 -1.68
CA SER A 142 8.43 -23.62 -2.13
C SER A 142 9.75 -22.88 -1.84
N ASN A 143 9.69 -21.69 -1.25
CA ASN A 143 10.82 -20.80 -1.07
C ASN A 143 11.54 -20.51 -2.39
N ARG A 144 10.78 -20.41 -3.47
CA ARG A 144 11.24 -20.12 -4.84
C ARG A 144 10.64 -18.80 -5.28
N TYR A 145 11.39 -18.10 -6.10
CA TYR A 145 10.96 -16.83 -6.67
C TYR A 145 10.59 -17.01 -8.13
N TYR A 146 9.54 -16.33 -8.59
CA TYR A 146 9.10 -16.41 -9.98
C TYR A 146 10.19 -15.96 -10.95
N ASP A 147 10.93 -14.93 -10.60
CA ASP A 147 12.02 -14.40 -11.42
C ASP A 147 13.19 -15.38 -11.57
N GLN A 148 13.39 -16.32 -10.61
CA GLN A 148 14.39 -17.40 -10.70
C GLN A 148 13.91 -18.64 -11.44
N ALA A 149 12.65 -18.71 -11.86
CA ALA A 149 12.13 -19.83 -12.64
C ALA A 149 12.66 -19.80 -14.07
N LEU A 150 12.76 -20.99 -14.70
CA LEU A 150 13.23 -21.14 -16.08
C LEU A 150 12.31 -20.39 -17.06
N CYS A 151 12.91 -19.52 -17.88
CA CYS A 151 12.22 -18.87 -19.00
C CYS A 151 12.22 -19.81 -20.23
N THR A 152 11.11 -20.49 -20.46
CA THR A 152 11.01 -21.47 -21.54
C THR A 152 10.87 -20.86 -22.94
N GLY A 153 10.55 -19.57 -23.03
CA GLY A 153 10.36 -18.85 -24.30
C GLY A 153 11.61 -18.17 -24.85
N LEU A 154 12.76 -18.28 -24.14
CA LEU A 154 13.99 -17.57 -24.50
C LEU A 154 15.16 -18.57 -24.61
N ASN A 155 15.90 -18.47 -25.69
CA ASN A 155 17.21 -19.11 -25.83
C ASN A 155 18.28 -18.02 -25.73
N VAL A 156 19.33 -18.25 -24.95
CA VAL A 156 20.44 -17.31 -24.78
C VAL A 156 21.74 -17.91 -25.26
N THR A 157 22.53 -17.07 -25.91
CA THR A 157 23.89 -17.39 -26.35
C THR A 157 24.91 -16.88 -25.33
N GLY A 158 26.18 -17.24 -25.51
CA GLY A 158 27.27 -16.66 -24.73
C GLY A 158 27.38 -15.16 -24.90
N GLU A 159 27.12 -14.66 -26.10
CA GLU A 159 27.17 -13.24 -26.43
C GLU A 159 26.06 -12.45 -25.73
N ASP A 160 24.85 -13.02 -25.62
CA ASP A 160 23.73 -12.39 -24.88
C ASP A 160 24.05 -12.24 -23.40
N ILE A 161 24.70 -13.27 -22.82
CA ILE A 161 25.11 -13.23 -21.40
C ILE A 161 26.20 -12.17 -21.20
N ASP A 162 27.20 -12.12 -22.06
CA ASP A 162 28.27 -11.16 -21.98
C ASP A 162 27.78 -9.72 -22.21
N ALA A 163 26.81 -9.53 -23.11
CA ALA A 163 26.11 -8.26 -23.32
C ALA A 163 25.37 -7.80 -22.05
N LEU A 164 24.63 -8.69 -21.39
CA LEU A 164 23.98 -8.37 -20.10
C LEU A 164 25.01 -7.98 -19.03
N CYS A 165 26.08 -8.77 -18.87
CA CYS A 165 27.14 -8.46 -17.90
C CYS A 165 27.76 -7.08 -18.14
N LYS A 166 28.02 -6.74 -19.40
CA LYS A 166 28.56 -5.45 -19.81
C LYS A 166 27.59 -4.31 -19.48
N ALA A 167 26.32 -4.44 -19.90
CA ALA A 167 25.29 -3.44 -19.64
C ALA A 167 25.08 -3.20 -18.13
N MET A 168 25.04 -4.27 -17.32
CA MET A 168 24.92 -4.14 -15.87
C MET A 168 26.12 -3.39 -15.25
N LYS A 169 27.34 -3.64 -15.73
CA LYS A 169 28.55 -2.92 -15.26
C LYS A 169 28.47 -1.44 -15.64
N GLU A 170 28.06 -1.13 -16.88
CA GLU A 170 27.87 0.26 -17.34
C GLU A 170 26.86 0.99 -16.47
N GLN A 171 25.74 0.34 -16.12
CA GLN A 171 24.74 0.92 -15.22
C GLN A 171 25.30 1.09 -13.79
N ALA A 172 26.05 0.13 -13.27
CA ALA A 172 26.70 0.26 -11.96
C ALA A 172 27.62 1.48 -11.90
N VAL A 173 28.45 1.67 -12.93
CA VAL A 173 29.36 2.83 -13.06
C VAL A 173 28.58 4.14 -13.17
N LYS A 174 27.51 4.16 -13.99
CA LYS A 174 26.63 5.33 -14.16
C LYS A 174 25.96 5.76 -12.85
N ASN A 175 25.55 4.80 -12.02
CA ASN A 175 24.86 5.05 -10.75
C ASN A 175 25.80 5.27 -9.56
N ALA A 176 27.12 5.05 -9.72
CA ALA A 176 28.09 5.29 -8.66
C ALA A 176 28.22 6.80 -8.38
N ARG A 177 28.24 7.15 -7.08
CA ARG A 177 28.24 8.55 -6.61
C ARG A 177 29.61 9.18 -6.53
N THR A 178 30.66 8.36 -6.38
CA THR A 178 32.05 8.83 -6.24
C THR A 178 32.97 8.06 -7.17
N GLU A 179 34.12 8.64 -7.50
CA GLU A 179 35.15 7.97 -8.33
C GLU A 179 35.70 6.71 -7.64
N GLU A 180 35.79 6.72 -6.32
CA GLU A 180 36.20 5.54 -5.54
C GLU A 180 35.18 4.41 -5.69
N GLN A 181 33.89 4.73 -5.63
CA GLN A 181 32.83 3.74 -5.88
C GLN A 181 32.95 3.19 -7.31
N LYS A 182 33.15 4.04 -8.33
CA LYS A 182 33.34 3.57 -9.71
C LYS A 182 34.51 2.61 -9.84
N ALA A 183 35.64 2.95 -9.22
CA ALA A 183 36.87 2.15 -9.26
C ALA A 183 36.72 0.80 -8.50
N SER A 184 35.80 0.72 -7.54
CA SER A 184 35.55 -0.50 -6.75
C SER A 184 34.60 -1.49 -7.43
N ILE A 185 33.91 -1.11 -8.51
CA ILE A 185 32.96 -1.97 -9.21
C ILE A 185 33.69 -3.10 -9.92
N LYS A 186 33.48 -4.31 -9.45
CA LYS A 186 34.04 -5.52 -10.07
C LYS A 186 33.20 -5.94 -11.27
N ASP A 187 33.83 -6.67 -12.19
CA ASP A 187 33.10 -7.29 -13.29
C ASP A 187 32.12 -8.33 -12.75
N VAL A 188 30.93 -8.32 -13.28
CA VAL A 188 29.96 -9.38 -13.08
C VAL A 188 30.16 -10.43 -14.18
N GLY A 189 30.02 -11.69 -13.84
CA GLY A 189 30.19 -12.79 -14.80
C GLY A 189 29.14 -13.88 -14.59
N ARG A 190 29.21 -14.92 -15.41
CA ARG A 190 28.23 -16.03 -15.40
C ARG A 190 28.05 -16.66 -14.02
N GLN A 191 29.13 -16.81 -13.26
CA GLN A 191 29.06 -17.40 -11.92
C GLN A 191 28.20 -16.56 -10.98
N GLN A 192 28.32 -15.21 -11.00
CA GLN A 192 27.47 -14.32 -10.24
C GLN A 192 26.02 -14.38 -10.70
N LEU A 193 25.77 -14.35 -12.03
CA LEU A 193 24.43 -14.44 -12.57
C LEU A 193 23.75 -15.77 -12.17
N ARG A 194 24.50 -16.89 -12.13
CA ARG A 194 24.00 -18.17 -11.60
C ARG A 194 23.68 -18.06 -10.10
N SER A 195 24.60 -17.50 -9.30
CA SER A 195 24.41 -17.38 -7.86
C SER A 195 23.22 -16.51 -7.49
N TRP A 196 22.86 -15.52 -8.32
CA TRP A 196 21.68 -14.66 -8.14
C TRP A 196 20.40 -15.26 -8.72
N GLY A 197 20.47 -16.38 -9.44
CA GLY A 197 19.34 -17.00 -10.10
C GLY A 197 18.91 -16.30 -11.40
N VAL A 198 19.73 -15.43 -11.97
CA VAL A 198 19.51 -14.84 -13.31
C VAL A 198 19.79 -15.88 -14.41
N LEU A 199 20.75 -16.76 -14.19
CA LEU A 199 21.03 -17.94 -15.03
C LEU A 199 20.83 -19.21 -14.21
N ILE A 200 20.38 -20.28 -14.92
CA ILE A 200 20.18 -21.61 -14.36
C ILE A 200 21.12 -22.57 -15.08
N GLU A 201 22.01 -23.23 -14.33
CA GLU A 201 22.88 -24.25 -14.87
C GLU A 201 22.17 -25.61 -14.91
N ARG A 202 22.16 -26.27 -16.08
CA ARG A 202 21.73 -27.65 -16.22
C ARG A 202 22.66 -28.38 -17.23
N ASP A 203 23.16 -29.49 -16.84
CA ASP A 203 24.05 -30.34 -17.72
C ASP A 203 25.23 -29.53 -18.29
N GLY A 204 25.82 -28.64 -17.52
CA GLY A 204 26.94 -27.79 -17.92
C GLY A 204 26.57 -26.64 -18.89
N LYS A 205 25.30 -26.40 -19.12
CA LYS A 205 24.79 -25.32 -19.98
C LYS A 205 24.03 -24.29 -19.15
N ASP A 206 24.11 -23.03 -19.57
CA ASP A 206 23.35 -21.92 -19.01
C ASP A 206 22.01 -21.76 -19.73
N TYR A 207 20.97 -21.64 -18.93
CA TYR A 207 19.62 -21.34 -19.36
C TYR A 207 19.14 -20.04 -18.71
N PRO A 208 18.35 -19.20 -19.40
CA PRO A 208 17.83 -17.98 -18.83
C PRO A 208 16.73 -18.28 -17.81
N SER A 209 16.75 -17.56 -16.72
CA SER A 209 15.58 -17.45 -15.84
C SER A 209 14.64 -16.37 -16.34
N ASN A 210 13.45 -16.24 -15.71
CA ASN A 210 12.57 -15.14 -15.98
C ASN A 210 13.23 -13.79 -15.64
N ALA A 211 14.14 -13.73 -14.65
CA ALA A 211 14.91 -12.52 -14.35
C ALA A 211 15.78 -12.07 -15.52
N PHE A 212 16.42 -12.99 -16.22
CA PHE A 212 17.19 -12.65 -17.43
C PHE A 212 16.29 -11.97 -18.46
N ALA A 213 15.14 -12.59 -18.75
CA ALA A 213 14.17 -12.07 -19.72
C ALA A 213 13.63 -10.71 -19.32
N ILE A 214 13.29 -10.55 -18.04
CA ILE A 214 12.75 -9.29 -17.48
C ILE A 214 13.80 -8.17 -17.48
N LEU A 215 15.02 -8.47 -17.04
CA LEU A 215 16.13 -7.51 -17.01
C LEU A 215 16.48 -6.97 -18.39
N THR A 216 16.49 -7.86 -19.40
CA THR A 216 16.85 -7.49 -20.79
C THR A 216 15.69 -6.99 -21.63
N GLY A 217 14.44 -7.20 -21.16
CA GLY A 217 13.24 -6.93 -21.94
C GLY A 217 12.98 -7.92 -23.07
N ASN A 218 13.64 -9.10 -23.04
CA ASN A 218 13.52 -10.15 -24.05
C ASN A 218 12.68 -11.32 -23.54
N GLY A 219 12.33 -12.26 -24.42
CA GLY A 219 11.75 -13.56 -24.03
C GLY A 219 10.22 -13.59 -23.94
N GLY A 220 9.52 -12.65 -24.55
CA GLY A 220 8.05 -12.66 -24.65
C GLY A 220 7.31 -12.39 -23.34
N LEU A 221 8.03 -12.09 -22.27
CA LEU A 221 7.44 -11.54 -21.04
C LEU A 221 7.16 -10.06 -21.28
N HIS A 222 5.89 -9.72 -21.46
CA HIS A 222 5.51 -8.31 -21.65
C HIS A 222 5.66 -7.53 -20.32
N VAL A 223 6.80 -6.86 -20.18
CA VAL A 223 7.11 -6.00 -19.05
C VAL A 223 7.19 -4.58 -19.54
N ALA A 224 6.20 -3.77 -19.20
CA ALA A 224 6.12 -2.38 -19.61
C ALA A 224 5.79 -1.46 -18.43
N THR A 225 6.23 -0.21 -18.55
CA THR A 225 5.88 0.89 -17.64
C THR A 225 5.11 1.94 -18.43
N GLN A 226 3.86 2.16 -18.03
CA GLN A 226 2.98 3.17 -18.61
C GLN A 226 3.03 4.44 -17.78
N CYS A 227 3.34 5.55 -18.44
CA CYS A 227 3.36 6.88 -17.84
C CYS A 227 2.26 7.74 -18.48
N GLY A 228 1.52 8.49 -17.67
CA GLY A 228 0.46 9.36 -18.16
C GLY A 228 0.36 10.66 -17.38
N VAL A 229 0.01 11.74 -18.08
CA VAL A 229 -0.36 13.03 -17.48
C VAL A 229 -1.86 13.20 -17.67
N PHE A 230 -2.55 13.52 -16.60
CA PHE A 230 -4.00 13.69 -16.59
C PHE A 230 -4.37 15.09 -16.13
N LYS A 231 -5.34 15.70 -16.80
CA LYS A 231 -5.96 16.95 -16.34
C LYS A 231 -6.99 16.65 -15.25
N GLY A 232 -6.90 17.37 -14.14
CA GLY A 232 -7.75 17.16 -12.98
C GLY A 232 -7.23 16.04 -12.06
N THR A 233 -8.15 15.36 -11.38
CA THR A 233 -7.84 14.36 -10.34
C THR A 233 -8.20 12.93 -10.73
N THR A 234 -8.69 12.73 -11.95
CA THR A 234 -9.15 11.43 -12.47
C THR A 234 -8.47 11.08 -13.79
N LYS A 235 -8.55 9.82 -14.20
CA LYS A 235 -8.01 9.33 -15.50
C LYS A 235 -8.87 9.72 -16.72
N ALA A 236 -9.83 10.66 -16.59
CA ALA A 236 -10.79 10.96 -17.64
C ALA A 236 -10.18 11.69 -18.84
N VAL A 237 -9.23 12.59 -18.61
CA VAL A 237 -8.63 13.40 -19.68
C VAL A 237 -7.10 13.23 -19.69
N PHE A 238 -6.60 12.58 -20.73
CA PHE A 238 -5.16 12.46 -20.99
C PHE A 238 -4.60 13.76 -21.60
N VAL A 239 -3.45 14.20 -21.10
CA VAL A 239 -2.65 15.28 -21.66
C VAL A 239 -1.46 14.72 -22.45
N ASP A 240 -0.74 13.75 -21.86
CA ASP A 240 0.35 13.00 -22.50
C ASP A 240 0.38 11.57 -21.97
N ARG A 241 0.86 10.63 -22.78
CA ARG A 241 1.10 9.26 -22.39
C ARG A 241 2.31 8.68 -23.07
N ARG A 242 3.05 7.83 -22.37
CA ARG A 242 4.16 7.05 -22.88
C ARG A 242 4.09 5.62 -22.34
N GLU A 243 4.60 4.70 -23.13
CA GLU A 243 4.83 3.33 -22.71
C GLU A 243 6.30 3.01 -22.96
N TYR A 244 6.97 2.51 -21.93
CA TYR A 244 8.37 2.15 -21.96
C TYR A 244 8.50 0.65 -21.82
N THR A 245 9.30 0.05 -22.70
CA THR A 245 9.61 -1.38 -22.77
C THR A 245 11.12 -1.56 -22.89
N GLY A 246 11.59 -2.81 -22.97
CA GLY A 246 13.03 -3.08 -23.02
C GLY A 246 13.65 -3.27 -21.64
N PRO A 247 14.96 -3.05 -21.49
CA PRO A 247 15.67 -3.28 -20.23
C PRO A 247 15.09 -2.51 -19.05
N LEU A 248 14.95 -3.17 -17.88
CA LEU A 248 14.30 -2.54 -16.72
C LEU A 248 14.97 -1.22 -16.28
N TRP A 249 16.30 -1.14 -16.34
CA TRP A 249 17.03 0.07 -15.96
C TRP A 249 16.76 1.24 -16.90
N GLU A 250 16.47 0.98 -18.19
CA GLU A 250 16.08 2.01 -19.15
C GLU A 250 14.66 2.49 -18.84
N GLN A 251 13.74 1.55 -18.58
CA GLN A 251 12.38 1.91 -18.16
C GLN A 251 12.36 2.77 -16.89
N ILE A 252 13.26 2.51 -15.91
CA ILE A 252 13.41 3.34 -14.71
C ILE A 252 13.82 4.77 -15.10
N ASP A 253 14.88 4.90 -15.89
CA ASP A 253 15.41 6.20 -16.27
C ASP A 253 14.41 7.01 -17.11
N GLU A 254 13.75 6.38 -18.07
CA GLU A 254 12.74 7.01 -18.94
C GLU A 254 11.50 7.44 -18.17
N ALA A 255 10.98 6.58 -17.30
CA ALA A 255 9.85 6.90 -16.43
C ALA A 255 10.18 8.03 -15.45
N PHE A 256 11.37 8.00 -14.87
CA PHE A 256 11.84 9.06 -13.99
C PHE A 256 11.94 10.41 -14.73
N GLN A 257 12.53 10.44 -15.91
CA GLN A 257 12.61 11.64 -16.74
C GLN A 257 11.22 12.11 -17.19
N PHE A 258 10.30 11.19 -17.47
CA PHE A 258 8.92 11.56 -17.79
C PHE A 258 8.26 12.31 -16.63
N VAL A 259 8.38 11.79 -15.39
CA VAL A 259 7.83 12.47 -14.22
C VAL A 259 8.46 13.84 -14.01
N LEU A 260 9.79 13.95 -14.07
CA LEU A 260 10.48 15.23 -13.88
C LEU A 260 10.07 16.31 -14.88
N ARG A 261 9.78 15.92 -16.14
CA ARG A 261 9.29 16.87 -17.17
C ARG A 261 7.87 17.34 -16.93
N ASN A 262 7.09 16.61 -16.14
CA ASN A 262 5.64 16.84 -15.96
C ASN A 262 5.25 17.28 -14.55
N ILE A 263 6.22 17.52 -13.67
CA ILE A 263 6.03 18.15 -12.36
C ILE A 263 6.66 19.53 -12.34
N HIS A 264 6.26 20.37 -11.38
CA HIS A 264 6.76 21.74 -11.34
C HIS A 264 8.21 21.78 -10.84
N LEU A 265 9.01 22.58 -11.53
CA LEU A 265 10.33 23.01 -11.12
C LEU A 265 10.23 24.44 -10.61
N GLY A 266 10.24 24.61 -9.30
CA GLY A 266 10.29 25.91 -8.64
C GLY A 266 11.74 26.38 -8.41
N ALA A 267 11.89 27.53 -7.77
CA ALA A 267 13.17 28.02 -7.34
C ALA A 267 13.09 28.59 -5.93
N THR A 268 14.05 28.24 -5.10
CA THR A 268 14.27 28.86 -3.77
C THR A 268 15.52 29.72 -3.81
N ILE A 269 15.56 30.78 -2.99
CA ILE A 269 16.75 31.60 -2.82
C ILE A 269 17.44 31.21 -1.52
N VAL A 270 18.64 30.65 -1.63
CA VAL A 270 19.48 30.31 -0.49
C VAL A 270 20.66 31.30 -0.45
N GLY A 271 20.60 32.25 0.47
CA GLY A 271 21.53 33.37 0.51
C GLY A 271 21.36 34.26 -0.71
N ILE A 272 22.39 34.34 -1.57
CA ILE A 272 22.37 35.11 -2.84
C ILE A 272 22.18 34.22 -4.07
N TYR A 273 22.07 32.92 -3.90
CA TYR A 273 21.98 31.95 -5.01
C TYR A 273 20.55 31.43 -5.18
N ARG A 274 20.10 31.39 -6.44
CA ARG A 274 18.91 30.67 -6.85
C ARG A 274 19.22 29.19 -6.92
N GLN A 275 18.40 28.38 -6.25
CA GLN A 275 18.44 26.93 -6.33
C GLN A 275 17.12 26.43 -6.92
N ASP A 276 17.19 25.73 -8.03
CA ASP A 276 16.03 25.11 -8.63
C ASP A 276 15.66 23.85 -7.84
N VAL A 277 14.38 23.75 -7.44
CA VAL A 277 13.87 22.68 -6.58
C VAL A 277 12.58 22.13 -7.20
N TYR A 278 12.54 20.82 -7.41
CA TYR A 278 11.31 20.15 -7.82
C TYR A 278 10.30 20.15 -6.68
N GLU A 279 9.00 20.30 -7.01
CA GLU A 279 7.91 20.25 -6.03
C GLU A 279 7.82 18.90 -5.29
N ILE A 280 8.24 17.79 -5.93
CA ILE A 280 8.39 16.48 -5.30
C ILE A 280 9.88 16.11 -5.34
N PRO A 281 10.49 15.65 -4.24
CA PRO A 281 11.90 15.28 -4.21
C PRO A 281 12.23 14.21 -5.26
N PRO A 282 13.19 14.48 -6.19
CA PRO A 282 13.53 13.54 -7.26
C PRO A 282 13.98 12.17 -6.75
N ASP A 283 14.71 12.13 -5.64
CA ASP A 283 15.16 10.88 -5.04
C ASP A 283 13.97 10.00 -4.55
N ALA A 284 12.90 10.63 -4.03
CA ALA A 284 11.70 9.89 -3.62
C ALA A 284 10.97 9.30 -4.83
N ILE A 285 10.88 10.06 -5.92
CA ILE A 285 10.28 9.59 -7.19
C ILE A 285 11.07 8.39 -7.72
N ARG A 286 12.41 8.53 -7.82
CA ARG A 286 13.29 7.48 -8.34
C ARG A 286 13.19 6.20 -7.51
N GLU A 287 13.25 6.32 -6.20
CA GLU A 287 13.14 5.18 -5.27
C GLU A 287 11.78 4.47 -5.39
N LEU A 288 10.68 5.21 -5.52
CA LEU A 288 9.35 4.62 -5.72
C LEU A 288 9.23 3.88 -7.06
N ILE A 289 9.79 4.40 -8.14
CA ILE A 289 9.79 3.73 -9.45
C ILE A 289 10.58 2.42 -9.36
N ILE A 290 11.77 2.45 -8.75
CA ILE A 290 12.60 1.26 -8.56
C ILE A 290 11.86 0.23 -7.69
N ASN A 291 11.28 0.64 -6.57
CA ASN A 291 10.51 -0.24 -5.69
C ASN A 291 9.31 -0.86 -6.41
N ALA A 292 8.62 -0.09 -7.25
CA ALA A 292 7.53 -0.63 -8.07
C ALA A 292 8.01 -1.76 -8.98
N MET A 293 9.22 -1.69 -9.54
CA MET A 293 9.79 -2.73 -10.42
C MET A 293 10.31 -3.95 -9.64
N VAL A 294 10.99 -3.73 -8.51
CA VAL A 294 11.55 -4.84 -7.71
C VAL A 294 10.45 -5.65 -7.03
N HIS A 295 9.38 -4.99 -6.58
CA HIS A 295 8.34 -5.62 -5.75
C HIS A 295 7.06 -6.02 -6.51
N ARG A 296 6.90 -5.66 -7.80
CA ARG A 296 5.72 -6.07 -8.56
C ARG A 296 5.61 -7.60 -8.67
N SER A 297 4.39 -8.10 -8.86
CA SER A 297 4.17 -9.46 -9.30
C SER A 297 4.38 -9.56 -10.81
N TYR A 298 5.40 -10.32 -11.24
CA TYR A 298 5.62 -10.62 -12.66
C TYR A 298 4.79 -11.80 -13.16
N LEU A 299 4.05 -12.47 -12.27
CA LEU A 299 2.97 -13.39 -12.64
C LEU A 299 1.76 -12.65 -13.21
N ASP A 300 1.59 -11.38 -12.83
CA ASP A 300 0.55 -10.51 -13.34
C ASP A 300 1.03 -9.84 -14.63
N HIS A 301 0.23 -9.94 -15.69
CA HIS A 301 0.52 -9.32 -16.99
C HIS A 301 0.22 -7.81 -17.03
N GLY A 302 -0.29 -7.22 -15.95
CA GLY A 302 -0.52 -5.79 -15.83
C GLY A 302 0.78 -4.99 -15.92
N THR A 303 0.69 -3.72 -16.31
CA THR A 303 1.83 -2.81 -16.40
C THR A 303 1.99 -1.99 -15.12
N ILE A 304 3.20 -1.53 -14.81
CA ILE A 304 3.39 -0.48 -13.83
C ILE A 304 2.78 0.80 -14.41
N GLN A 305 1.97 1.50 -13.63
CA GLN A 305 1.35 2.75 -14.05
C GLN A 305 1.87 3.91 -13.21
N ILE A 306 2.35 4.94 -13.88
CA ILE A 306 2.82 6.19 -13.27
C ILE A 306 1.96 7.31 -13.81
N ALA A 307 1.16 7.93 -12.96
CA ALA A 307 0.18 8.93 -13.34
C ALA A 307 0.45 10.25 -12.63
N VAL A 308 0.65 11.31 -13.40
CA VAL A 308 0.79 12.68 -12.91
C VAL A 308 -0.55 13.37 -13.06
N TYR A 309 -1.19 13.71 -11.93
CA TYR A 309 -2.42 14.50 -11.85
C TYR A 309 -2.13 15.93 -11.41
N ASP A 310 -3.13 16.80 -11.49
CA ASP A 310 -2.99 18.18 -11.02
C ASP A 310 -2.65 18.26 -9.52
N ASN A 311 -3.13 17.27 -8.72
CA ASN A 311 -3.00 17.26 -7.26
C ASN A 311 -2.06 16.20 -6.69
N ARG A 312 -1.58 15.23 -7.47
CA ARG A 312 -0.72 14.13 -6.99
C ARG A 312 0.08 13.45 -8.10
N LEU A 313 1.15 12.81 -7.70
CA LEU A 313 1.83 11.74 -8.42
C LEU A 313 1.33 10.40 -7.86
N GLU A 314 0.86 9.49 -8.72
CA GLU A 314 0.38 8.17 -8.37
C GLU A 314 1.23 7.11 -9.06
N ILE A 315 1.76 6.15 -8.30
CA ILE A 315 2.50 4.99 -8.83
C ILE A 315 1.75 3.74 -8.42
N THR A 316 1.32 2.95 -9.39
CA THR A 316 0.59 1.69 -9.19
C THR A 316 1.42 0.53 -9.72
N SER A 317 1.70 -0.44 -8.86
CA SER A 317 2.44 -1.66 -9.18
C SER A 317 1.54 -2.90 -9.09
N PRO A 318 1.51 -3.78 -10.10
CA PRO A 318 0.77 -5.03 -10.04
C PRO A 318 1.23 -5.94 -8.90
N GLY A 319 0.28 -6.58 -8.24
CA GLY A 319 0.49 -7.50 -7.13
C GLY A 319 0.16 -6.88 -5.77
N LYS A 320 -0.58 -7.65 -4.95
CA LYS A 320 -0.81 -7.33 -3.54
C LYS A 320 0.49 -7.37 -2.75
N LEU A 321 0.50 -6.86 -1.53
CA LEU A 321 1.65 -7.04 -0.63
C LEU A 321 1.96 -8.53 -0.45
N PRO A 322 3.24 -8.93 -0.44
CA PRO A 322 3.66 -10.30 -0.13
C PRO A 322 3.10 -10.73 1.22
N MET A 323 2.80 -12.03 1.36
CA MET A 323 2.25 -12.56 2.59
C MET A 323 3.16 -12.31 3.79
N GLY A 324 2.58 -11.94 4.92
CA GLY A 324 3.31 -11.55 6.13
C GLY A 324 3.88 -10.12 6.08
N GLN A 325 3.68 -9.38 4.96
CA GLN A 325 3.99 -7.96 4.87
C GLN A 325 2.71 -7.14 5.12
N THR A 326 2.85 -6.05 5.90
CA THR A 326 1.77 -5.08 6.14
C THR A 326 2.24 -3.68 5.79
N MET A 327 1.30 -2.75 5.64
CA MET A 327 1.62 -1.35 5.37
C MET A 327 2.44 -0.73 6.50
N GLU A 328 2.12 -1.06 7.74
CA GLU A 328 2.81 -0.59 8.93
C GLU A 328 4.28 -1.08 8.92
N ARG A 329 4.48 -2.39 8.75
CA ARG A 329 5.83 -2.97 8.68
C ARG A 329 6.65 -2.40 7.52
N MET A 330 6.01 -2.16 6.36
CA MET A 330 6.67 -1.54 5.22
C MET A 330 7.12 -0.11 5.55
N LYS A 331 6.29 0.68 6.23
CA LYS A 331 6.62 2.03 6.69
C LYS A 331 7.74 2.05 7.76
N GLU A 332 7.84 1.00 8.55
CA GLU A 332 8.92 0.79 9.53
C GLU A 332 10.25 0.34 8.89
N GLY A 333 10.25 0.04 7.58
CA GLY A 333 11.45 -0.37 6.85
C GLY A 333 11.63 -1.88 6.71
N TYR A 334 10.64 -2.68 7.10
CA TYR A 334 10.67 -4.11 6.81
C TYR A 334 10.37 -4.36 5.34
N SER A 335 11.32 -4.94 4.62
CA SER A 335 11.17 -5.31 3.22
C SER A 335 11.03 -6.82 3.07
N LYS A 336 10.07 -7.25 2.26
CA LYS A 336 9.96 -8.64 1.80
C LYS A 336 10.13 -8.67 0.28
N ILE A 337 11.24 -9.22 -0.15
CA ILE A 337 11.61 -9.27 -1.56
C ILE A 337 10.72 -10.29 -2.27
N ARG A 338 10.14 -9.93 -3.42
CA ARG A 338 9.35 -10.81 -4.29
C ARG A 338 10.17 -11.35 -5.46
N ASN A 339 11.16 -10.58 -5.93
CA ASN A 339 11.97 -10.88 -7.09
C ASN A 339 13.45 -10.79 -6.69
N GLU A 340 13.98 -11.88 -6.17
CA GLU A 340 15.31 -11.90 -5.54
C GLU A 340 16.44 -11.76 -6.56
N ALA A 341 16.32 -12.40 -7.73
CA ALA A 341 17.31 -12.30 -8.78
C ALA A 341 17.41 -10.86 -9.34
N ILE A 342 16.25 -10.20 -9.54
CA ILE A 342 16.19 -8.80 -9.96
C ILE A 342 16.76 -7.89 -8.87
N ALA A 343 16.46 -8.16 -7.60
CA ALA A 343 17.00 -7.38 -6.49
C ALA A 343 18.53 -7.46 -6.41
N HIS A 344 19.13 -8.63 -6.59
CA HIS A 344 20.57 -8.79 -6.67
C HIS A 344 21.18 -8.01 -7.84
N ALA A 345 20.57 -8.09 -9.03
CA ALA A 345 21.02 -7.34 -10.19
C ALA A 345 20.94 -5.83 -9.95
N PHE A 346 19.85 -5.34 -9.36
CA PHE A 346 19.66 -3.93 -9.04
C PHE A 346 20.63 -3.43 -7.96
N ALA A 347 20.92 -4.25 -6.96
CA ALA A 347 21.94 -3.93 -5.96
C ALA A 347 23.34 -3.79 -6.56
N TYR A 348 23.73 -4.71 -7.46
CA TYR A 348 24.98 -4.60 -8.20
C TYR A 348 25.03 -3.32 -9.06
N MET A 349 23.94 -2.96 -9.71
CA MET A 349 23.82 -1.74 -10.51
C MET A 349 23.71 -0.44 -9.67
N ASN A 350 23.84 -0.50 -8.34
CA ASN A 350 23.67 0.62 -7.42
C ASN A 350 22.28 1.31 -7.55
N LEU A 351 21.25 0.54 -7.91
CA LEU A 351 19.89 1.03 -7.97
C LEU A 351 19.16 0.94 -6.62
N ILE A 352 19.44 -0.10 -5.83
CA ILE A 352 18.84 -0.33 -4.50
C ILE A 352 19.91 -0.56 -3.42
N GLU A 353 19.50 -0.31 -2.17
CA GLU A 353 20.24 -0.70 -0.97
C GLU A 353 19.54 -1.88 -0.28
N HIS A 354 20.29 -2.83 0.29
CA HIS A 354 19.72 -4.06 0.88
C HIS A 354 19.05 -3.89 2.26
N TRP A 355 19.05 -2.69 2.86
CA TRP A 355 18.66 -2.48 4.26
C TRP A 355 17.17 -2.17 4.50
N GLY A 356 16.32 -2.17 3.48
CA GLY A 356 14.90 -1.83 3.65
C GLY A 356 14.61 -0.36 4.00
N SER A 357 15.61 0.50 3.99
CA SER A 357 15.51 1.92 4.37
C SER A 357 14.77 2.81 3.34
N GLY A 358 14.39 2.27 2.18
CA GLY A 358 13.81 3.04 1.08
C GLY A 358 12.52 3.76 1.46
N ILE A 359 11.52 3.06 1.96
CA ILE A 359 10.20 3.66 2.30
C ILE A 359 10.29 4.68 3.44
N PRO A 360 10.94 4.41 4.60
CA PRO A 360 11.15 5.43 5.63
C PRO A 360 11.83 6.68 5.08
N ARG A 361 12.87 6.52 4.27
CA ARG A 361 13.60 7.61 3.65
C ARG A 361 12.75 8.45 2.68
N ILE A 362 11.85 7.81 1.91
CA ILE A 362 10.88 8.50 1.06
C ILE A 362 9.95 9.36 1.93
N ILE A 363 9.39 8.79 2.99
CA ILE A 363 8.49 9.50 3.91
C ILE A 363 9.18 10.74 4.49
N ASP A 364 10.41 10.58 4.99
CA ASP A 364 11.18 11.67 5.57
C ASP A 364 11.51 12.77 4.55
N LYS A 365 11.94 12.41 3.34
CA LYS A 365 12.25 13.37 2.27
C LYS A 365 11.02 14.13 1.80
N VAL A 366 9.88 13.47 1.66
CA VAL A 366 8.63 14.09 1.25
C VAL A 366 8.15 15.06 2.34
N LYS A 367 8.20 14.67 3.62
CA LYS A 367 7.88 15.56 4.75
C LYS A 367 8.85 16.75 4.86
N ALA A 368 10.15 16.52 4.67
CA ALA A 368 11.16 17.57 4.69
C ALA A 368 10.97 18.60 3.55
N ALA A 369 10.36 18.19 2.44
CA ALA A 369 9.98 19.09 1.36
C ALA A 369 8.67 19.87 1.65
N GLY A 370 8.07 19.71 2.84
CA GLY A 370 6.82 20.38 3.22
C GLY A 370 5.57 19.75 2.57
N LEU A 371 5.68 18.54 2.06
CA LEU A 371 4.56 17.82 1.48
C LEU A 371 3.88 16.91 2.52
N ARG A 372 2.62 16.56 2.26
CA ARG A 372 1.89 15.54 3.02
C ARG A 372 2.62 14.20 2.92
N GLU A 373 2.59 13.41 4.01
CA GLU A 373 3.07 12.03 4.00
C GLU A 373 2.49 11.25 2.81
N PRO A 374 3.30 10.46 2.09
CA PRO A 374 2.81 9.62 1.02
C PRO A 374 1.72 8.67 1.51
N GLU A 375 0.67 8.52 0.72
CA GLU A 375 -0.42 7.61 1.00
C GLU A 375 -0.13 6.26 0.33
N PHE A 376 -0.16 5.19 1.12
CA PHE A 376 0.04 3.82 0.65
C PHE A 376 -1.29 3.08 0.67
N ILE A 377 -1.74 2.60 -0.48
CA ILE A 377 -3.02 1.93 -0.67
C ILE A 377 -2.74 0.52 -1.19
N GLY A 378 -2.93 -0.49 -0.34
CA GLY A 378 -2.85 -1.89 -0.72
C GLY A 378 -4.20 -2.39 -1.22
N GLY A 379 -4.22 -2.86 -2.47
CA GLY A 379 -5.36 -3.54 -3.05
C GLY A 379 -5.23 -5.06 -2.99
N GLU A 380 -6.25 -5.76 -3.45
CA GLU A 380 -6.25 -7.22 -3.63
C GLU A 380 -5.37 -7.63 -4.83
N VAL A 381 -5.13 -6.71 -5.78
CA VAL A 381 -4.43 -6.97 -7.04
C VAL A 381 -3.26 -6.02 -7.31
N ASP A 382 -3.20 -4.88 -6.61
CA ASP A 382 -2.16 -3.87 -6.82
C ASP A 382 -1.73 -3.18 -5.52
N LEU A 383 -0.58 -2.52 -5.58
CA LEU A 383 -0.12 -1.57 -4.58
C LEU A 383 -0.03 -0.19 -5.23
N ARG A 384 -0.73 0.78 -4.67
CA ARG A 384 -0.73 2.16 -5.12
C ARG A 384 -0.10 3.08 -4.09
N ILE A 385 0.72 4.01 -4.57
CA ILE A 385 1.37 5.01 -3.73
C ILE A 385 1.10 6.39 -4.32
N ASN A 386 0.56 7.30 -3.49
CA ASN A 386 0.25 8.68 -3.87
C ASN A 386 1.20 9.64 -3.13
N ILE A 387 1.84 10.53 -3.87
CA ILE A 387 2.49 11.73 -3.33
C ILE A 387 1.66 12.92 -3.76
N TYR A 388 1.04 13.59 -2.79
CA TYR A 388 0.21 14.76 -3.06
C TYR A 388 1.09 15.98 -3.33
N ARG A 389 0.71 16.75 -4.36
CA ARG A 389 1.34 18.02 -4.74
C ARG A 389 0.77 19.15 -3.90
N GLY A 390 1.55 20.15 -3.64
CA GLY A 390 1.18 21.27 -2.75
C GLY A 390 1.76 21.10 -1.35
N GLN A 391 2.28 22.20 -0.82
CA GLN A 391 2.89 22.23 0.52
C GLN A 391 1.82 22.10 1.60
N VAL A 392 2.16 21.41 2.68
CA VAL A 392 1.37 21.42 3.92
C VAL A 392 1.72 22.70 4.65
N ASP A 393 0.74 23.58 4.87
CA ASP A 393 0.93 24.73 5.76
C ASP A 393 1.23 24.20 7.16
N THR A 394 2.46 24.39 7.61
CA THR A 394 2.92 23.95 8.94
C THR A 394 2.19 24.63 10.09
N ASN A 395 1.39 25.65 9.81
CA ASN A 395 0.57 26.39 10.78
C ASN A 395 -0.91 25.96 10.80
N ASN A 396 -1.35 25.05 9.90
CA ASN A 396 -2.71 24.51 9.95
C ASN A 396 -2.78 23.10 9.36
N ALA A 397 -3.30 22.18 10.15
CA ALA A 397 -3.57 20.82 9.77
C ALA A 397 -4.39 20.70 8.47
N MET A 398 -3.87 19.91 7.53
CA MET A 398 -4.54 19.24 6.43
C MET A 398 -5.58 20.04 5.63
N ILE A 399 -5.20 20.53 4.47
CA ILE A 399 -6.16 20.78 3.39
C ILE A 399 -6.64 19.41 2.91
N ASN A 400 -7.88 19.09 3.27
CA ASN A 400 -8.55 17.86 2.85
C ASN A 400 -8.66 17.82 1.32
N ALA A 401 -8.09 16.78 0.71
CA ALA A 401 -8.34 16.39 -0.66
C ALA A 401 -9.74 15.75 -0.79
N ASN A 402 -10.79 16.50 -0.47
CA ASN A 402 -12.18 16.11 -0.71
C ASN A 402 -12.95 17.30 -1.26
N ASP A 403 -12.63 17.69 -2.50
CA ASP A 403 -13.53 18.45 -3.36
C ASP A 403 -13.76 17.66 -4.64
N THR A 404 -14.59 16.62 -4.52
CA THR A 404 -15.41 16.13 -5.61
C THR A 404 -16.81 16.67 -5.38
N LYS A 405 -17.16 17.76 -6.04
CA LYS A 405 -18.48 17.96 -6.66
C LYS A 405 -18.54 19.24 -7.48
N ASP A 406 -18.76 18.97 -8.75
CA ASP A 406 -19.64 19.63 -9.73
C ASP A 406 -19.62 21.15 -9.88
N GLY A 407 -19.47 21.54 -11.13
CA GLY A 407 -20.25 22.63 -11.64
C GLY A 407 -19.52 23.57 -12.62
N ALA A 408 -19.83 23.32 -13.84
CA ALA A 408 -19.50 24.09 -15.04
C ALA A 408 -19.71 25.61 -14.95
N ASN A 409 -18.99 26.27 -15.84
CA ASN A 409 -19.23 27.57 -16.52
C ASN A 409 -18.58 28.83 -15.97
N GLY A 410 -17.86 29.46 -16.88
CA GLY A 410 -17.72 30.90 -16.92
C GLY A 410 -16.35 31.42 -17.35
N VAL A 411 -16.26 31.69 -18.62
CA VAL A 411 -15.21 32.35 -19.40
C VAL A 411 -14.95 33.80 -18.95
N ASN A 412 -13.70 34.28 -19.26
CA ASN A 412 -13.21 35.67 -19.44
C ASN A 412 -12.52 36.29 -18.20
N ASP A 413 -11.50 37.08 -18.30
CA ASP A 413 -10.68 37.65 -19.36
C ASP A 413 -9.45 38.36 -18.69
N ALA A 414 -8.50 38.74 -19.50
CA ALA A 414 -7.20 39.29 -19.17
C ALA A 414 -7.19 40.58 -18.30
N GLY A 415 -6.14 40.75 -17.50
CA GLY A 415 -5.85 42.03 -16.86
C GLY A 415 -4.55 42.04 -16.07
N ASN A 416 -3.53 42.61 -16.67
CA ASN A 416 -2.18 42.92 -16.21
C ASN A 416 -2.16 43.78 -14.91
N GLY A 417 -1.25 43.53 -13.98
CA GLY A 417 -0.94 44.48 -12.91
C GLY A 417 -0.16 43.89 -11.74
N THR A 418 1.12 44.18 -11.71
CA THR A 418 2.08 44.03 -10.62
C THR A 418 1.59 44.64 -9.32
N ASN A 419 1.61 43.88 -8.19
CA ASN A 419 2.13 44.28 -6.88
C ASN A 419 1.77 43.26 -5.78
N GLY A 420 2.73 42.99 -4.90
CA GLY A 420 2.64 42.49 -3.52
C GLY A 420 1.66 41.32 -3.28
N VAL A 421 2.15 40.08 -3.25
CA VAL A 421 1.29 38.91 -2.98
C VAL A 421 1.05 38.81 -1.47
N GLU A 422 -0.07 39.36 -1.02
CA GLU A 422 -0.80 38.82 0.11
C GLU A 422 -1.52 37.54 -0.37
N VAL A 423 -1.18 36.39 0.23
CA VAL A 423 -1.84 35.11 -0.06
C VAL A 423 -3.30 35.20 0.37
N PRO A 424 -4.30 34.92 -0.48
CA PRO A 424 -5.70 34.98 -0.08
C PRO A 424 -6.02 33.86 0.90
N LEU A 425 -6.40 34.20 2.14
CA LEU A 425 -7.07 33.32 3.09
C LEU A 425 -8.28 32.64 2.42
N ASN A 426 -8.38 31.33 2.56
CA ASN A 426 -9.53 30.56 2.09
C ASN A 426 -10.83 31.21 2.67
N LYS A 427 -11.85 31.43 1.83
CA LYS A 427 -13.10 32.09 2.20
C LYS A 427 -13.73 31.56 3.49
N GLU A 428 -13.58 30.28 3.77
CA GLU A 428 -14.13 29.63 4.97
C GLU A 428 -13.32 29.96 6.24
N GLN A 429 -12.00 30.00 6.14
CA GLN A 429 -11.14 30.41 7.26
C GLN A 429 -11.32 31.88 7.60
N ALA A 430 -11.42 32.73 6.61
CA ALA A 430 -11.75 34.15 6.82
C ALA A 430 -13.12 34.33 7.49
N GLN A 431 -14.11 33.48 7.17
CA GLN A 431 -15.40 33.47 7.81
C GLN A 431 -15.35 32.98 9.26
N ILE A 432 -14.58 31.93 9.54
CA ILE A 432 -14.35 31.41 10.91
C ILE A 432 -13.65 32.45 11.76
N GLU A 433 -12.58 33.06 11.27
CA GLU A 433 -11.83 34.08 12.00
C GLU A 433 -12.67 35.30 12.29
N LYS A 434 -13.48 35.76 11.31
CA LYS A 434 -14.48 36.83 11.50
C LYS A 434 -15.51 36.44 12.54
N LEU A 435 -15.98 35.17 12.55
CA LEU A 435 -16.93 34.69 13.55
C LEU A 435 -16.34 34.70 14.95
N LEU A 436 -15.11 34.21 15.13
CA LEU A 436 -14.40 34.17 16.40
C LEU A 436 -14.20 35.60 16.94
N GLN A 437 -13.78 36.55 16.12
CA GLN A 437 -13.65 37.99 16.52
C GLN A 437 -14.98 38.60 16.94
N ILE A 438 -16.10 38.23 16.31
CA ILE A 438 -17.43 38.71 16.70
C ILE A 438 -17.87 38.09 18.04
N ILE A 439 -17.54 36.79 18.25
CA ILE A 439 -17.83 36.08 19.51
C ILE A 439 -17.02 36.69 20.68
N GLU A 440 -15.72 36.94 20.48
CA GLU A 440 -14.87 37.57 21.49
C GLU A 440 -15.39 38.97 21.94
N LYS A 441 -15.93 39.74 20.98
CA LYS A 441 -16.51 41.05 21.25
C LYS A 441 -17.91 40.98 21.91
N ASN A 442 -18.67 39.93 21.66
CA ASN A 442 -20.04 39.77 22.12
C ASN A 442 -20.34 38.33 22.55
N PRO A 443 -19.71 37.82 23.63
CA PRO A 443 -19.74 36.41 23.99
C PRO A 443 -21.12 35.88 24.41
N SER A 444 -22.04 36.74 24.77
CA SER A 444 -23.40 36.35 25.21
C SER A 444 -24.47 36.54 24.12
N ALA A 445 -24.09 36.89 22.89
CA ALA A 445 -25.02 37.13 21.81
C ALA A 445 -25.65 35.84 21.28
N THR A 446 -26.77 35.97 20.60
CA THR A 446 -27.47 34.80 19.98
C THR A 446 -26.85 34.40 18.65
N GLN A 447 -27.04 33.14 18.24
CA GLN A 447 -26.60 32.69 16.91
C GLN A 447 -27.23 33.51 15.77
N ALA A 448 -28.41 34.08 15.98
CA ALA A 448 -29.06 34.96 15.00
C ALA A 448 -28.27 36.29 14.85
N TYR A 449 -27.77 36.86 15.92
CA TYR A 449 -26.90 38.03 15.90
C TYR A 449 -25.60 37.78 15.13
N TYR A 450 -24.94 36.63 15.39
CA TYR A 450 -23.73 36.27 14.65
C TYR A 450 -24.01 36.06 13.16
N ALA A 451 -25.12 35.44 12.81
CA ALA A 451 -25.53 35.21 11.42
C ALA A 451 -25.74 36.57 10.69
N GLU A 452 -26.41 37.53 11.33
CA GLU A 452 -26.62 38.87 10.79
C GLU A 452 -25.29 39.61 10.58
N LYS A 453 -24.43 39.61 11.57
CA LYS A 453 -23.10 40.28 11.52
C LYS A 453 -22.14 39.65 10.51
N MET A 454 -22.29 38.37 10.27
CA MET A 454 -21.52 37.61 9.29
C MET A 454 -22.09 37.72 7.86
N GLY A 455 -23.35 38.07 7.69
CA GLY A 455 -24.05 38.05 6.40
C GLY A 455 -24.34 36.66 5.89
N VAL A 456 -24.53 35.67 6.78
CA VAL A 456 -24.77 34.26 6.44
C VAL A 456 -26.06 33.74 7.09
N SER A 457 -26.52 32.55 6.68
CA SER A 457 -27.70 31.94 7.28
C SER A 457 -27.43 31.49 8.74
N LYS A 458 -28.47 31.51 9.58
CA LYS A 458 -28.40 30.96 10.95
C LYS A 458 -27.96 29.49 10.95
N ARG A 459 -28.35 28.73 9.94
CA ARG A 459 -27.94 27.32 9.76
C ARG A 459 -26.43 27.19 9.52
N THR A 460 -25.84 28.13 8.77
CA THR A 460 -24.39 28.20 8.55
C THR A 460 -23.65 28.45 9.84
N VAL A 461 -24.07 29.46 10.63
CA VAL A 461 -23.47 29.76 11.94
C VAL A 461 -23.61 28.57 12.89
N SER A 462 -24.77 27.93 12.94
CA SER A 462 -24.99 26.74 13.79
C SER A 462 -24.02 25.60 13.45
N ARG A 463 -23.76 25.35 12.17
CA ARG A 463 -22.74 24.34 11.73
C ARG A 463 -21.33 24.76 12.14
N MET A 464 -20.97 26.02 11.99
CA MET A 464 -19.67 26.54 12.40
C MET A 464 -19.50 26.41 13.93
N PHE A 465 -20.51 26.68 14.73
CA PHE A 465 -20.48 26.51 16.18
C PHE A 465 -20.23 25.06 16.59
N VAL A 466 -20.96 24.09 15.98
CA VAL A 466 -20.76 22.66 16.25
C VAL A 466 -19.31 22.26 15.92
N SER A 467 -18.83 22.64 14.75
CA SER A 467 -17.47 22.32 14.31
C SER A 467 -16.39 22.95 15.24
N LEU A 468 -16.60 24.18 15.70
CA LEU A 468 -15.67 24.85 16.61
C LEU A 468 -15.70 24.26 18.02
N GLN A 469 -16.86 23.75 18.46
CA GLN A 469 -16.99 23.04 19.74
C GLN A 469 -16.33 21.66 19.67
N GLU A 470 -16.55 20.91 18.60
CA GLU A 470 -15.89 19.61 18.39
C GLU A 470 -14.36 19.73 18.34
N LYS A 471 -13.86 20.85 17.82
CA LYS A 471 -12.41 21.18 17.79
C LYS A 471 -11.88 21.76 19.10
N GLY A 472 -12.72 21.95 20.12
CA GLY A 472 -12.32 22.55 21.40
C GLY A 472 -11.95 24.04 21.34
N ILE A 473 -12.19 24.71 20.20
CA ILE A 473 -11.88 26.14 20.00
C ILE A 473 -12.96 27.02 20.61
N LEU A 474 -14.19 26.54 20.74
CA LEU A 474 -15.31 27.27 21.28
C LEU A 474 -15.96 26.47 22.41
N VAL A 475 -16.02 27.04 23.59
CA VAL A 475 -16.65 26.45 24.79
C VAL A 475 -17.87 27.24 25.21
N GLN A 476 -18.95 26.52 25.46
CA GLN A 476 -20.18 27.12 26.00
C GLN A 476 -20.22 27.01 27.53
N SER A 477 -20.44 28.13 28.20
CA SER A 477 -20.78 28.17 29.62
C SER A 477 -22.17 28.76 29.82
N GLY A 478 -22.87 28.36 30.90
CA GLY A 478 -24.23 28.81 31.21
C GLY A 478 -25.33 27.89 30.68
N THR A 479 -26.60 28.33 30.84
CA THR A 479 -27.77 27.53 30.41
C THR A 479 -28.11 27.78 28.93
N LYS A 480 -28.86 26.84 28.28
CA LYS A 480 -29.30 26.99 26.88
C LYS A 480 -29.99 28.33 26.54
N ARG A 481 -30.56 29.04 27.55
CA ARG A 481 -31.22 30.34 27.35
C ARG A 481 -30.31 31.55 27.61
N LYS A 482 -29.17 31.36 28.34
CA LYS A 482 -28.14 32.36 28.56
C LYS A 482 -26.76 31.69 28.37
N ALA A 483 -26.46 31.37 27.13
CA ALA A 483 -25.19 30.81 26.75
C ALA A 483 -24.15 31.92 26.67
N ASN A 484 -22.98 31.69 27.28
CA ASN A 484 -21.82 32.54 27.12
C ASN A 484 -20.72 31.71 26.41
N TRP A 485 -20.14 32.28 25.38
CA TRP A 485 -19.18 31.59 24.52
C TRP A 485 -17.77 32.09 24.80
N THR A 486 -16.86 31.16 25.05
CA THR A 486 -15.45 31.45 25.27
C THR A 486 -14.64 30.83 24.14
N VAL A 487 -13.81 31.64 23.49
CA VAL A 487 -12.85 31.19 22.47
C VAL A 487 -11.57 30.74 23.19
N ILE A 488 -11.15 29.52 22.97
CA ILE A 488 -9.89 28.96 23.46
C ILE A 488 -8.92 28.96 22.26
N ARG A 489 -7.82 29.70 22.39
CA ARG A 489 -6.73 29.75 21.39
C ARG A 489 -5.63 28.81 21.76
#